data_5fba660260c0b98bb79144cdd404f76f
#
_entry.id   5fba660260c0b98bb79144cdd404f76f
#
_cell.length_a   1.000
_cell.length_b   1.000
_cell.length_c   1.000
_cell.angle_alpha   90.00
_cell.angle_beta   90.00
_cell.angle_gamma   90.00
#
_symmetry.space_group_name_H-M   'P 1'
#
loop_
_entity.id
_entity.type
_entity.pdbx_description
1 polymer ?
#
loop_
_entity_poly.entity_id
_entity_poly.type
_entity_poly.pdbx_seq_one_letter_code
_entity_poly.pdbx_strand_id
1 'polypeptide(L)'
;MTDNIDFDEFLEHVGGWGVFQWKLLGVLMFSTFVLSYVGYSPILYLSTPDHWCKIPENYTEILQISEKIDLIDLMIPIDESTMEKSKCYMYDPDSISDSFGNKSNWNKTKCMHGWHYNFTGYFTSISTDVSV
;
A
#
# COMPACT_ATOMS: atom_id res chain seq x y z
N MET A 1 -21.48 -52.67 -21.62
CA MET A 1 -21.91 -52.39 -20.26
C MET A 1 -20.72 -51.82 -19.52
N THR A 2 -20.68 -50.52 -19.41
CA THR A 2 -19.66 -49.84 -18.59
C THR A 2 -20.23 -49.75 -17.20
N ASP A 3 -19.78 -50.65 -16.31
CA ASP A 3 -20.09 -50.54 -14.89
C ASP A 3 -19.53 -49.18 -14.44
N ASN A 4 -20.42 -48.26 -14.17
CA ASN A 4 -20.08 -47.04 -13.45
C ASN A 4 -19.74 -47.45 -12.01
N ILE A 5 -18.48 -47.74 -11.76
CA ILE A 5 -17.98 -47.94 -10.42
C ILE A 5 -18.15 -46.60 -9.72
N ASP A 6 -18.96 -46.57 -8.69
CA ASP A 6 -19.14 -45.40 -7.84
C ASP A 6 -17.80 -45.08 -7.19
N PHE A 7 -17.39 -43.82 -7.26
CA PHE A 7 -16.10 -43.39 -6.70
C PHE A 7 -15.97 -43.67 -5.20
N ASP A 8 -17.07 -43.60 -4.51
CA ASP A 8 -17.14 -43.91 -3.07
C ASP A 8 -16.89 -45.39 -2.78
N GLU A 9 -17.44 -46.30 -3.59
CA GLU A 9 -17.22 -47.75 -3.49
C GLU A 9 -15.75 -48.12 -3.84
N PHE A 10 -15.15 -47.41 -4.82
CA PHE A 10 -13.75 -47.58 -5.14
C PHE A 10 -12.84 -47.16 -3.98
N LEU A 11 -13.13 -46.00 -3.32
CA LEU A 11 -12.39 -45.53 -2.17
C LEU A 11 -12.41 -46.49 -0.99
N GLU A 12 -13.54 -47.11 -0.72
CA GLU A 12 -13.67 -48.11 0.33
C GLU A 12 -12.86 -49.37 0.05
N HIS A 13 -12.77 -49.76 -1.24
CA HIS A 13 -11.99 -50.94 -1.67
C HIS A 13 -10.45 -50.70 -1.62
N VAL A 14 -10.01 -49.45 -1.82
CA VAL A 14 -8.59 -49.05 -1.74
C VAL A 14 -8.10 -48.87 -0.31
N GLY A 15 -9.01 -48.95 0.70
CA GLY A 15 -8.63 -49.02 2.10
C GLY A 15 -8.78 -47.72 2.90
N GLY A 16 -9.60 -46.79 2.46
CA GLY A 16 -10.00 -45.61 3.23
C GLY A 16 -8.83 -44.78 3.77
N TRP A 17 -9.02 -44.16 4.92
CA TRP A 17 -8.03 -43.34 5.59
C TRP A 17 -6.98 -44.20 6.31
N GLY A 18 -5.80 -44.37 5.71
CA GLY A 18 -4.66 -45.08 6.28
C GLY A 18 -3.54 -44.13 6.80
N VAL A 19 -2.57 -44.74 7.47
CA VAL A 19 -1.40 -44.01 8.01
C VAL A 19 -0.63 -43.27 6.93
N PHE A 20 -0.63 -43.76 5.71
CA PHE A 20 0.02 -43.10 4.57
C PHE A 20 -0.67 -41.78 4.21
N GLN A 21 -2.01 -41.74 4.17
CA GLN A 21 -2.77 -40.54 3.89
C GLN A 21 -2.52 -39.46 4.94
N TRP A 22 -2.44 -39.84 6.22
CA TRP A 22 -2.12 -38.90 7.30
C TRP A 22 -0.73 -38.29 7.16
N LYS A 23 0.27 -39.10 6.79
CA LYS A 23 1.63 -38.59 6.53
C LYS A 23 1.66 -37.65 5.33
N LEU A 24 0.99 -38.04 4.24
CA LEU A 24 0.89 -37.22 3.03
C LEU A 24 0.19 -35.89 3.33
N LEU A 25 -0.93 -35.93 4.05
CA LEU A 25 -1.65 -34.74 4.49
C LEU A 25 -0.78 -33.81 5.33
N GLY A 26 -0.03 -34.36 6.28
CA GLY A 26 0.90 -33.60 7.12
C GLY A 26 1.98 -32.87 6.31
N VAL A 27 2.57 -33.54 5.35
CA VAL A 27 3.58 -32.94 4.45
C VAL A 27 2.97 -31.82 3.58
N LEU A 28 1.77 -32.07 3.03
CA LEU A 28 1.06 -31.07 2.21
C LEU A 28 0.67 -29.85 3.04
N MET A 29 0.13 -30.04 4.24
CA MET A 29 -0.24 -28.94 5.13
C MET A 29 0.98 -28.11 5.54
N PHE A 30 2.10 -28.76 5.87
CA PHE A 30 3.32 -28.05 6.21
C PHE A 30 3.86 -27.24 5.02
N SER A 31 3.90 -27.83 3.82
CA SER A 31 4.37 -27.12 2.62
C SER A 31 3.46 -25.94 2.24
N THR A 32 2.14 -26.12 2.38
CA THR A 32 1.17 -25.05 2.13
C THR A 32 1.33 -23.90 3.12
N PHE A 33 1.59 -24.21 4.39
CA PHE A 33 1.84 -23.21 5.43
C PHE A 33 3.09 -22.36 5.09
N VAL A 34 4.19 -23.00 4.72
CA VAL A 34 5.43 -22.30 4.33
C VAL A 34 5.21 -21.42 3.10
N LEU A 35 4.55 -21.96 2.06
CA LEU A 35 4.26 -21.19 0.83
C LEU A 35 3.35 -20.00 1.11
N SER A 36 2.34 -20.17 1.98
CA SER A 36 1.46 -19.07 2.38
C SER A 36 2.23 -17.98 3.11
N TYR A 37 3.11 -18.34 4.04
CA TYR A 37 3.92 -17.37 4.76
C TYR A 37 4.81 -16.57 3.81
N VAL A 38 5.52 -17.23 2.89
CA VAL A 38 6.37 -16.56 1.90
C VAL A 38 5.55 -15.69 0.94
N GLY A 39 4.35 -16.14 0.55
CA GLY A 39 3.49 -15.38 -0.37
C GLY A 39 2.84 -14.14 0.26
N TYR A 40 2.39 -14.21 1.50
CA TYR A 40 1.72 -13.09 2.18
C TYR A 40 2.67 -12.13 2.89
N SER A 41 3.85 -12.58 3.26
CA SER A 41 4.85 -11.78 3.95
C SER A 41 5.20 -10.48 3.20
N PRO A 42 5.47 -10.48 1.89
CA PRO A 42 5.79 -9.26 1.14
C PRO A 42 4.65 -8.23 1.17
N ILE A 43 3.40 -8.66 1.17
CA ILE A 43 2.25 -7.75 1.21
C ILE A 43 2.25 -6.94 2.50
N LEU A 44 2.60 -7.56 3.62
CA LEU A 44 2.66 -6.88 4.91
C LEU A 44 3.88 -5.96 5.04
N TYR A 45 5.04 -6.38 4.54
CA TYR A 45 6.29 -5.62 4.66
C TYR A 45 6.45 -4.52 3.61
N LEU A 46 5.87 -4.70 2.42
CA LEU A 46 5.97 -3.76 1.31
C LEU A 46 4.72 -2.87 1.18
N SER A 47 3.75 -3.00 2.07
CA SER A 47 2.60 -2.11 2.10
C SER A 47 3.07 -0.68 2.37
N THR A 48 2.83 0.21 1.42
CA THR A 48 3.09 1.64 1.58
C THR A 48 1.84 2.32 2.10
N PRO A 49 1.88 2.95 3.28
CA PRO A 49 0.76 3.74 3.77
C PRO A 49 0.53 4.98 2.88
N ASP A 50 -0.59 5.62 3.06
CA ASP A 50 -0.87 6.88 2.39
C ASP A 50 0.20 7.90 2.74
N HIS A 51 0.69 8.58 1.73
CA HIS A 51 1.77 9.54 1.85
C HIS A 51 1.57 10.72 0.90
N TRP A 52 2.18 11.82 1.24
CA TRP A 52 2.24 13.04 0.42
C TRP A 52 3.60 13.70 0.59
N CYS A 53 3.91 14.66 -0.26
CA CYS A 53 5.16 15.40 -0.17
C CYS A 53 5.30 16.07 1.19
N LYS A 54 6.48 15.93 1.80
CA LYS A 54 6.83 16.66 3.02
C LYS A 54 7.01 18.14 2.70
N ILE A 55 6.22 18.97 3.34
CA ILE A 55 6.29 20.43 3.20
C ILE A 55 7.25 20.94 4.26
N PRO A 56 8.33 21.66 3.90
CA PRO A 56 9.23 22.27 4.87
C PRO A 56 8.52 23.33 5.72
N GLU A 57 8.93 23.45 6.98
CA GLU A 57 8.31 24.37 7.95
C GLU A 57 8.44 25.84 7.56
N ASN A 58 9.46 26.18 6.80
CA ASN A 58 9.70 27.56 6.32
C ASN A 58 8.51 28.11 5.50
N TYR A 59 7.73 27.26 4.85
CA TYR A 59 6.60 27.69 4.03
C TYR A 59 5.35 28.04 4.84
N THR A 60 5.23 27.58 6.08
CA THR A 60 4.16 28.02 6.99
C THR A 60 4.30 29.50 7.35
N GLU A 61 5.54 29.96 7.51
CA GLU A 61 5.83 31.39 7.78
C GLU A 61 5.64 32.25 6.52
N ILE A 62 6.09 31.77 5.37
CA ILE A 62 5.99 32.51 4.10
C ILE A 62 4.52 32.70 3.68
N LEU A 63 3.71 31.68 3.83
CA LEU A 63 2.31 31.72 3.40
C LEU A 63 1.35 32.23 4.48
N GLN A 64 1.84 32.53 5.70
CA GLN A 64 1.06 33.00 6.86
C GLN A 64 -0.16 32.13 7.19
N ILE A 65 -0.07 30.82 6.90
CA ILE A 65 -1.15 29.86 7.14
C ILE A 65 -0.94 29.24 8.50
N SER A 66 -1.91 29.44 9.39
CA SER A 66 -1.84 28.96 10.79
C SER A 66 -2.17 27.48 10.94
N GLU A 67 -2.91 26.91 9.99
CA GLU A 67 -3.33 25.51 10.09
C GLU A 67 -2.62 24.62 9.06
N LYS A 68 -2.00 23.56 9.57
CA LYS A 68 -1.23 22.59 8.76
C LYS A 68 -2.10 21.84 7.72
N ILE A 69 -3.40 21.73 7.98
CA ILE A 69 -4.35 21.07 7.08
C ILE A 69 -4.60 21.95 5.85
N ASP A 70 -4.78 23.25 6.02
CA ASP A 70 -5.00 24.19 4.93
C ASP A 70 -3.76 24.29 4.02
N LEU A 71 -2.57 24.18 4.61
CA LEU A 71 -1.32 24.17 3.87
C LEU A 71 -1.18 22.92 2.98
N ILE A 72 -1.57 21.76 3.48
CA ILE A 72 -1.54 20.51 2.69
C ILE A 72 -2.53 20.60 1.52
N ASP A 73 -3.72 21.15 1.74
CA ASP A 73 -4.74 21.28 0.71
C ASP A 73 -4.40 22.33 -0.35
N LEU A 74 -3.56 23.29 0.03
CA LEU A 74 -3.07 24.31 -0.88
C LEU A 74 -1.91 23.80 -1.73
N MET A 75 -0.93 23.13 -1.11
CA MET A 75 0.34 22.78 -1.75
C MET A 75 0.32 21.46 -2.51
N ILE A 76 -0.62 20.55 -2.23
CA ILE A 76 -0.67 19.25 -2.88
C ILE A 76 -1.79 19.24 -3.93
N PRO A 77 -1.48 19.04 -5.22
CA PRO A 77 -2.49 18.94 -6.26
C PRO A 77 -3.32 17.67 -6.09
N ILE A 78 -4.58 17.76 -6.49
CA ILE A 78 -5.46 16.59 -6.64
C ILE A 78 -5.15 15.95 -7.99
N ASP A 79 -4.97 14.64 -7.99
CA ASP A 79 -4.83 13.87 -9.22
C ASP A 79 -6.22 13.67 -9.84
N GLU A 80 -6.41 14.13 -11.08
CA GLU A 80 -7.69 14.07 -11.78
C GLU A 80 -8.16 12.64 -12.06
N SER A 81 -7.22 11.68 -12.09
CA SER A 81 -7.51 10.27 -12.36
C SER A 81 -8.08 9.53 -11.15
N THR A 82 -7.58 9.83 -9.96
CA THR A 82 -7.93 9.13 -8.72
C THR A 82 -8.80 9.96 -7.78
N MET A 83 -8.93 11.26 -8.03
CA MET A 83 -9.58 12.24 -7.14
C MET A 83 -8.95 12.28 -5.73
N GLU A 84 -7.72 11.79 -5.61
CA GLU A 84 -6.93 11.80 -4.39
C GLU A 84 -5.79 12.84 -4.48
N LYS A 85 -5.22 13.18 -3.34
CA LYS A 85 -4.04 14.05 -3.28
C LYS A 85 -2.85 13.36 -3.95
N SER A 86 -2.11 14.10 -4.76
CA SER A 86 -0.94 13.57 -5.46
C SER A 86 0.11 13.07 -4.46
N LYS A 87 0.64 11.86 -4.71
CA LYS A 87 1.67 11.23 -3.88
C LYS A 87 3.10 11.64 -4.28
N CYS A 88 3.27 12.20 -5.49
CA CYS A 88 4.58 12.46 -6.09
C CYS A 88 4.85 13.92 -6.43
N TYR A 89 3.82 14.76 -6.45
CA TYR A 89 3.92 16.15 -6.89
C TYR A 89 3.36 17.10 -5.84
N MET A 90 3.97 18.27 -5.74
CA MET A 90 3.51 19.43 -4.98
C MET A 90 3.57 20.67 -5.87
N TYR A 91 2.85 21.71 -5.48
CA TYR A 91 3.00 23.01 -6.14
C TYR A 91 4.27 23.69 -5.66
N ASP A 92 4.93 24.38 -6.58
CA ASP A 92 6.12 25.17 -6.27
C ASP A 92 5.70 26.41 -5.45
N PRO A 93 6.29 26.61 -4.25
CA PRO A 93 5.92 27.73 -3.37
C PRO A 93 6.16 29.10 -4.00
N ASP A 94 7.20 29.22 -4.83
CA ASP A 94 7.52 30.49 -5.50
C ASP A 94 6.41 30.85 -6.51
N SER A 95 5.82 29.86 -7.17
CA SER A 95 4.71 30.07 -8.09
C SER A 95 3.38 30.42 -7.38
N ILE A 96 3.21 29.99 -6.13
CA ILE A 96 2.05 30.31 -5.31
C ILE A 96 2.10 31.77 -4.85
N SER A 97 3.27 32.27 -4.43
CA SER A 97 3.44 33.64 -3.97
C SER A 97 3.14 34.67 -5.06
N ASP A 98 3.47 34.35 -6.30
CA ASP A 98 3.29 35.24 -7.45
C ASP A 98 1.85 35.31 -7.97
N SER A 99 1.05 34.26 -7.71
CA SER A 99 -0.29 34.09 -8.31
C SER A 99 -1.33 33.64 -7.29
N PHE A 100 -1.39 34.25 -6.13
CA PHE A 100 -2.33 33.91 -5.07
C PHE A 100 -3.80 34.03 -5.57
N GLY A 101 -4.47 32.89 -5.80
CA GLY A 101 -5.88 32.83 -6.19
C GLY A 101 -6.19 32.08 -7.49
N ASN A 102 -5.21 31.77 -8.35
CA ASN A 102 -5.47 31.02 -9.58
C ASN A 102 -4.59 29.76 -9.68
N LYS A 103 -5.10 28.63 -9.16
CA LYS A 103 -4.39 27.34 -9.13
C LYS A 103 -3.97 26.81 -10.52
N SER A 104 -4.58 27.28 -11.59
CA SER A 104 -4.27 26.81 -12.95
C SER A 104 -2.88 27.24 -13.46
N ASN A 105 -2.29 28.27 -12.86
CA ASN A 105 -0.97 28.80 -13.25
C ASN A 105 0.18 28.31 -12.37
N TRP A 106 -0.11 27.47 -11.38
CA TRP A 106 0.92 27.01 -10.47
C TRP A 106 1.74 25.87 -11.08
N ASN A 107 3.05 25.98 -10.99
CA ASN A 107 3.96 24.95 -11.46
C ASN A 107 3.95 23.76 -10.49
N LYS A 108 3.91 22.54 -11.06
CA LYS A 108 4.03 21.30 -10.30
C LYS A 108 5.48 20.87 -10.26
N THR A 109 6.00 20.60 -9.06
CA THR A 109 7.35 20.07 -8.84
C THR A 109 7.27 18.72 -8.13
N LYS A 110 8.34 17.91 -8.25
CA LYS A 110 8.44 16.64 -7.51
C LYS A 110 8.73 16.89 -6.03
N CYS A 111 8.40 15.92 -5.17
CA CYS A 111 8.77 15.96 -3.77
C CYS A 111 10.29 16.03 -3.60
N MET A 112 10.82 17.18 -3.18
CA MET A 112 12.27 17.40 -3.01
C MET A 112 12.74 17.12 -1.58
N HIS A 113 11.83 17.18 -0.61
CA HIS A 113 12.13 17.06 0.82
C HIS A 113 11.63 15.73 1.43
N GLY A 114 11.41 14.71 0.57
CA GLY A 114 10.87 13.42 0.99
C GLY A 114 9.35 13.40 1.16
N TRP A 115 8.85 12.42 1.90
CA TRP A 115 7.43 12.16 2.08
C TRP A 115 7.02 12.19 3.53
N HIS A 116 5.79 12.57 3.77
CA HIS A 116 5.12 12.43 5.06
C HIS A 116 4.13 11.28 4.96
N TYR A 117 4.27 10.28 5.83
CA TYR A 117 3.43 9.08 5.86
C TYR A 117 2.30 9.21 6.87
N ASN A 118 1.10 8.78 6.48
CA ASN A 118 -0.03 8.69 7.38
C ASN A 118 -0.11 7.26 7.97
N PHE A 119 0.23 7.13 9.23
CA PHE A 119 0.21 5.85 9.94
C PHE A 119 -1.13 5.52 10.61
N THR A 120 -2.22 6.17 10.24
CA THR A 120 -3.54 5.89 10.81
C THR A 120 -3.97 4.46 10.45
N GLY A 121 -3.77 3.53 11.39
CA GLY A 121 -4.10 2.11 11.22
C GLY A 121 -2.97 1.20 10.71
N TYR A 122 -1.77 1.71 10.49
CA TYR A 122 -0.60 0.94 10.08
C TYR A 122 0.53 1.01 11.09
N PHE A 123 1.26 -0.10 11.23
CA PHE A 123 2.57 -0.10 11.88
C PHE A 123 3.62 0.38 10.87
N THR A 124 4.79 0.82 11.35
CA THR A 124 5.93 1.15 10.49
C THR A 124 6.27 -0.03 9.59
N SER A 125 6.43 0.22 8.29
CA SER A 125 6.87 -0.78 7.32
C SER A 125 8.31 -0.50 6.90
N ILE A 126 8.99 -1.51 6.33
CA ILE A 126 10.37 -1.35 5.85
C ILE A 126 10.46 -0.24 4.80
N SER A 127 9.44 -0.07 3.97
CA SER A 127 9.40 0.99 2.96
C SER A 127 9.37 2.39 3.56
N THR A 128 8.85 2.56 4.79
CA THR A 128 8.82 3.85 5.48
C THR A 128 10.11 4.17 6.22
N ASP A 129 10.85 3.15 6.67
CA ASP A 129 12.11 3.33 7.38
C ASP A 129 13.30 3.64 6.44
N VAL A 130 13.23 3.19 5.18
CA VAL A 130 14.30 3.37 4.17
C VAL A 130 14.16 4.69 3.40
N SER A 131 13.01 5.35 3.41
CA SER A 131 12.74 6.57 2.64
C SER A 131 12.97 7.87 3.44
N VAL A 132 13.89 7.86 4.38
CA VAL A 132 14.34 9.06 5.12
C VAL A 132 15.35 9.87 4.32
#